data_3d337a1ed863b42e9b092ff85c9041dc
#
_entry.id   3d337a1ed863b42e9b092ff85c9041dc
#
_cell.length_a   1.000
_cell.length_b   1.000
_cell.length_c   1.000
_cell.angle_alpha   90.00
_cell.angle_beta   90.00
_cell.angle_gamma   90.00
#
_symmetry.space_group_name_H-M   'P 1'
#
loop_
_entity.id
_entity.type
_entity.pdbx_description
1 polymer ?
#
loop_
_entity_poly.entity_id
_entity_poly.type
_entity_poly.pdbx_seq_one_letter_code
_entity_poly.pdbx_strand_id
1 'polypeptide(L)'
;RVHALRRSFLTRPKPLNRRSRLHPRNMKIYNKIPRSQIPDAESLRDTLFRCLPYFRKNIFSKLKNKKNIIISAHGNSIRALFKFLFKLNSKEIEQLNIVTGNPIILKFNSKNKIVKVHYLDKKRKADLIAF
;
A
#
# COMPACT_ATOMS: atom_id res chain seq x y z
N ARG A 1 -4.51 -16.15 14.55
CA ARG A 1 -3.79 -14.92 14.99
C ARG A 1 -2.88 -14.35 13.88
N VAL A 2 -2.03 -15.16 13.23
CA VAL A 2 -1.10 -14.71 12.15
C VAL A 2 -1.87 -14.17 10.93
N HIS A 3 -2.97 -14.82 10.53
CA HIS A 3 -3.79 -14.36 9.39
C HIS A 3 -4.36 -12.96 9.64
N ALA A 4 -4.90 -12.68 10.82
CA ALA A 4 -5.41 -11.36 11.19
C ALA A 4 -4.31 -10.29 11.13
N LEU A 5 -3.11 -10.57 11.65
CA LEU A 5 -1.97 -9.65 11.58
C LEU A 5 -1.53 -9.31 10.15
N ARG A 6 -1.66 -10.27 9.23
CA ARG A 6 -1.25 -10.07 7.82
C ARG A 6 -2.33 -9.42 6.96
N ARG A 7 -3.59 -9.54 7.32
CA ARG A 7 -4.72 -9.18 6.45
C ARG A 7 -5.57 -8.03 6.98
N SER A 8 -5.71 -7.91 8.31
CA SER A 8 -6.54 -6.88 8.93
C SER A 8 -6.06 -5.47 8.60
N PHE A 9 -7.03 -4.57 8.49
CA PHE A 9 -6.76 -3.15 8.28
C PHE A 9 -6.25 -2.44 9.54
N LEU A 10 -6.78 -2.81 10.71
CA LEU A 10 -6.55 -2.09 11.97
C LEU A 10 -5.53 -2.77 12.89
N THR A 11 -5.30 -4.07 12.72
CA THR A 11 -4.46 -4.83 13.65
C THR A 11 -2.99 -4.51 13.45
N ARG A 12 -2.33 -4.02 14.49
CA ARG A 12 -0.89 -3.81 14.53
C ARG A 12 -0.18 -5.09 14.97
N PRO A 13 0.96 -5.45 14.39
CA PRO A 13 1.81 -6.48 14.93
C PRO A 13 2.38 -6.06 16.28
N LYS A 14 2.85 -7.02 17.07
CA LYS A 14 3.58 -6.72 18.32
C LYS A 14 4.80 -5.83 17.98
N PRO A 15 4.98 -4.70 18.66
CA PRO A 15 6.11 -3.81 18.39
C PRO A 15 7.44 -4.52 18.64
N LEU A 16 8.43 -4.22 17.81
CA LEU A 16 9.77 -4.69 17.99
C LEU A 16 10.43 -3.92 19.15
N ASN A 17 11.28 -4.59 19.91
CA ASN A 17 12.04 -3.91 20.96
C ASN A 17 12.90 -2.79 20.36
N ARG A 18 12.78 -1.58 20.89
CA ARG A 18 13.52 -0.39 20.43
C ARG A 18 15.04 -0.52 20.48
N ARG A 19 15.56 -1.42 21.31
CA ARG A 19 17.01 -1.73 21.41
C ARG A 19 17.45 -2.78 20.39
N SER A 20 16.53 -3.44 19.72
CA SER A 20 16.86 -4.45 18.70
C SER A 20 17.61 -3.82 17.52
N ARG A 21 18.64 -4.49 17.03
CA ARG A 21 19.35 -4.10 15.80
C ARG A 21 18.43 -4.10 14.55
N LEU A 22 17.36 -4.90 14.58
CA LEU A 22 16.38 -4.99 13.52
C LEU A 22 15.33 -3.87 13.59
N HIS A 23 15.31 -3.07 14.66
CA HIS A 23 14.39 -1.95 14.75
C HIS A 23 14.82 -0.85 13.77
N PRO A 24 13.92 -0.29 12.95
CA PRO A 24 14.26 0.74 11.95
C PRO A 24 15.02 1.94 12.53
N ARG A 25 14.76 2.31 13.78
CA ARG A 25 15.49 3.38 14.50
C ARG A 25 17.00 3.17 14.57
N ASN A 26 17.46 1.91 14.50
CA ASN A 26 18.86 1.53 14.65
C ASN A 26 19.50 1.18 13.31
N MET A 27 18.76 1.30 12.21
CA MET A 27 19.25 1.03 10.85
C MET A 27 19.81 2.31 10.22
N LYS A 28 21.02 2.26 9.67
CA LYS A 28 21.69 3.40 9.02
C LYS A 28 20.84 4.07 7.93
N ILE A 29 20.04 3.30 7.18
CA ILE A 29 19.20 3.81 6.11
C ILE A 29 18.15 4.83 6.58
N TYR A 30 17.77 4.79 7.87
CA TYR A 30 16.78 5.69 8.47
C TYR A 30 17.38 6.81 9.31
N ASN A 31 18.72 6.97 9.35
CA ASN A 31 19.40 7.97 10.20
C ASN A 31 18.97 9.42 9.91
N LYS A 32 18.53 9.71 8.69
CA LYS A 32 18.04 11.05 8.28
C LYS A 32 16.59 11.31 8.67
N ILE A 33 15.88 10.31 9.19
CA ILE A 33 14.48 10.43 9.59
C ILE A 33 14.42 10.70 11.09
N PRO A 34 13.69 11.74 11.54
CA PRO A 34 13.48 11.99 12.96
C PRO A 34 12.92 10.74 13.65
N ARG A 35 13.51 10.37 14.80
CA ARG A 35 13.11 9.16 15.53
C ARG A 35 11.62 9.13 15.92
N SER A 36 11.01 10.29 16.10
CA SER A 36 9.57 10.43 16.36
C SER A 36 8.69 9.99 15.17
N GLN A 37 9.23 10.01 13.96
CA GLN A 37 8.52 9.60 12.74
C GLN A 37 8.70 8.12 12.40
N ILE A 38 9.58 7.41 13.13
CA ILE A 38 9.81 5.98 12.93
C ILE A 38 8.88 5.20 13.87
N PRO A 39 7.84 4.52 13.36
CA PRO A 39 6.90 3.79 14.17
C PRO A 39 7.53 2.51 14.74
N ASP A 40 7.08 2.09 15.92
CA ASP A 40 7.48 0.81 16.51
C ASP A 40 6.73 -0.38 15.88
N ALA A 41 5.52 -0.12 15.35
CA ALA A 41 4.73 -1.07 14.55
C ALA A 41 3.69 -0.29 13.74
N GLU A 42 3.33 -0.79 12.56
CA GLU A 42 2.30 -0.23 11.70
C GLU A 42 1.20 -1.24 11.40
N SER A 43 -0.05 -0.83 11.48
CA SER A 43 -1.19 -1.49 10.83
C SER A 43 -1.26 -1.08 9.36
N LEU A 44 -2.12 -1.73 8.58
CA LEU A 44 -2.38 -1.32 7.20
C LEU A 44 -3.00 0.09 7.13
N ARG A 45 -3.77 0.48 8.15
CA ARG A 45 -4.30 1.84 8.31
C ARG A 45 -3.17 2.86 8.48
N ASP A 46 -2.20 2.59 9.34
CA ASP A 46 -1.07 3.50 9.57
C ASP A 46 -0.23 3.65 8.28
N THR A 47 -0.01 2.55 7.57
CA THR A 47 0.64 2.54 6.25
C THR A 47 -0.11 3.43 5.25
N LEU A 48 -1.45 3.34 5.21
CA LEU A 48 -2.27 4.20 4.34
C LEU A 48 -2.07 5.67 4.67
N PHE A 49 -2.21 6.07 5.94
CA PHE A 49 -2.09 7.46 6.34
C PHE A 49 -0.71 8.04 6.06
N ARG A 50 0.34 7.24 6.19
CA ARG A 50 1.71 7.65 5.88
C ARG A 50 1.95 7.81 4.38
N CYS A 51 1.40 6.93 3.56
CA CYS A 51 1.62 6.94 2.10
C CYS A 51 0.71 7.94 1.37
N LEU A 52 -0.48 8.20 1.87
CA LEU A 52 -1.51 8.97 1.17
C LEU A 52 -1.11 10.42 0.83
N PRO A 53 -0.45 11.19 1.72
CA PRO A 53 0.01 12.53 1.39
C PRO A 53 0.99 12.54 0.20
N TYR A 54 1.95 11.60 0.19
CA TYR A 54 2.89 11.46 -0.91
C TYR A 54 2.19 11.09 -2.22
N PHE A 55 1.25 10.12 -2.15
CA PHE A 55 0.45 9.72 -3.31
C PHE A 55 -0.32 10.90 -3.91
N ARG A 56 -1.01 11.67 -3.08
CA ARG A 56 -1.79 12.83 -3.54
C ARG A 56 -0.91 13.90 -4.18
N LYS A 57 0.20 14.26 -3.53
CA LYS A 57 1.07 15.34 -3.98
C LYS A 57 1.91 14.96 -5.20
N ASN A 58 2.50 13.77 -5.22
CA ASN A 58 3.54 13.41 -6.19
C ASN A 58 3.07 12.46 -7.29
N ILE A 59 2.04 11.66 -7.03
CA ILE A 59 1.56 10.66 -7.99
C ILE A 59 0.28 11.14 -8.65
N PHE A 60 -0.74 11.44 -7.86
CA PHE A 60 -2.05 11.81 -8.40
C PHE A 60 -2.02 13.12 -9.19
N SER A 61 -1.19 14.07 -8.80
CA SER A 61 -0.97 15.30 -9.58
C SER A 61 -0.41 15.03 -10.98
N LYS A 62 0.52 14.06 -11.10
CA LYS A 62 1.10 13.66 -12.39
C LYS A 62 0.12 12.90 -13.27
N LEU A 63 -0.76 12.09 -12.66
CA LEU A 63 -1.85 11.42 -13.38
C LEU A 63 -2.83 12.44 -13.99
N LYS A 64 -3.16 13.51 -13.28
CA LYS A 64 -3.97 14.62 -13.81
C LYS A 64 -3.36 15.23 -15.07
N ASN A 65 -2.04 15.26 -15.17
CA ASN A 65 -1.29 15.75 -16.34
C ASN A 65 -1.10 14.66 -17.42
N LYS A 66 -1.92 13.61 -17.44
CA LYS A 66 -1.90 12.50 -18.43
C LYS A 66 -0.57 11.76 -18.52
N LYS A 67 0.22 11.72 -17.46
CA LYS A 67 1.48 10.96 -17.43
C LYS A 67 1.24 9.50 -17.04
N ASN A 68 1.98 8.60 -17.66
CA ASN A 68 2.07 7.21 -17.22
C ASN A 68 3.00 7.12 -16.02
N ILE A 69 2.60 6.37 -14.99
CA ILE A 69 3.36 6.24 -13.75
C ILE A 69 3.49 4.77 -13.37
N ILE A 70 4.69 4.37 -13.00
CA ILE A 70 4.97 3.06 -12.41
C ILE A 70 5.21 3.25 -10.92
N ILE A 71 4.51 2.45 -10.11
CA ILE A 71 4.69 2.38 -8.66
C ILE A 71 5.24 0.99 -8.32
N SER A 72 6.47 0.93 -7.81
CA SER A 72 7.04 -0.27 -7.21
C SER A 72 6.98 -0.14 -5.69
N ALA A 73 6.26 -1.04 -5.03
CA ALA A 73 6.05 -0.96 -3.59
C ALA A 73 5.78 -2.36 -2.99
N HIS A 74 5.92 -2.45 -1.67
CA HIS A 74 5.53 -3.65 -0.94
C HIS A 74 4.02 -3.91 -1.06
N GLY A 75 3.61 -5.19 -1.13
CA GLY A 75 2.21 -5.58 -1.29
C GLY A 75 1.23 -4.92 -0.31
N ASN A 76 1.62 -4.72 0.95
CA ASN A 76 0.78 -4.03 1.94
C ASN A 76 0.60 -2.54 1.60
N SER A 77 1.63 -1.87 1.07
CA SER A 77 1.50 -0.47 0.62
C SER A 77 0.54 -0.37 -0.57
N ILE A 78 0.60 -1.33 -1.50
CA ILE A 78 -0.33 -1.41 -2.64
C ILE A 78 -1.75 -1.70 -2.13
N ARG A 79 -1.94 -2.64 -1.20
CA ARG A 79 -3.24 -2.93 -0.58
C ARG A 79 -3.83 -1.69 0.11
N ALA A 80 -3.02 -0.96 0.88
CA ALA A 80 -3.45 0.28 1.52
C ALA A 80 -3.93 1.32 0.49
N LEU A 81 -3.18 1.46 -0.61
CA LEU A 81 -3.54 2.36 -1.69
C LEU A 81 -4.84 1.92 -2.40
N PHE A 82 -5.03 0.62 -2.64
CA PHE A 82 -6.26 0.06 -3.21
C PHE A 82 -7.46 0.31 -2.31
N LYS A 83 -7.31 0.14 -0.98
CA LYS A 83 -8.38 0.49 -0.04
C LYS A 83 -8.85 1.93 -0.21
N PHE A 84 -7.93 2.86 -0.41
CA PHE A 84 -8.26 4.26 -0.64
C PHE A 84 -8.90 4.50 -2.01
N LEU A 85 -8.29 3.98 -3.09
CA LEU A 85 -8.73 4.22 -4.46
C LEU A 85 -10.11 3.64 -4.75
N PHE A 86 -10.41 2.46 -4.18
CA PHE A 86 -11.63 1.71 -4.44
C PHE A 86 -12.63 1.75 -3.28
N LYS A 87 -12.31 2.51 -2.22
CA LYS A 87 -13.16 2.65 -1.03
C LYS A 87 -13.53 1.31 -0.39
N LEU A 88 -12.62 0.33 -0.46
CA LEU A 88 -12.85 -1.01 0.07
C LEU A 88 -13.21 -0.98 1.56
N ASN A 89 -14.18 -1.79 1.98
CA ASN A 89 -14.49 -1.99 3.38
C ASN A 89 -13.44 -2.90 4.07
N SER A 90 -13.61 -3.18 5.36
CA SER A 90 -12.63 -3.97 6.12
C SER A 90 -12.59 -5.45 5.70
N LYS A 91 -13.71 -6.04 5.31
CA LYS A 91 -13.76 -7.42 4.83
C LYS A 91 -13.10 -7.56 3.45
N GLU A 92 -13.39 -6.64 2.55
CA GLU A 92 -12.81 -6.62 1.21
C GLU A 92 -11.29 -6.47 1.23
N ILE A 93 -10.75 -5.57 2.07
CA ILE A 93 -9.30 -5.41 2.16
C ILE A 93 -8.60 -6.62 2.78
N GLU A 94 -9.26 -7.37 3.66
CA GLU A 94 -8.73 -8.62 4.20
C GLU A 94 -8.61 -9.70 3.14
N GLN A 95 -9.54 -9.76 2.21
CA GLN A 95 -9.57 -10.72 1.11
C GLN A 95 -8.67 -10.32 -0.06
N LEU A 96 -8.38 -9.01 -0.24
CA LEU A 96 -7.56 -8.53 -1.34
C LEU A 96 -6.16 -9.13 -1.31
N ASN A 97 -5.81 -9.86 -2.35
CA ASN A 97 -4.48 -10.42 -2.55
C ASN A 97 -3.76 -9.74 -3.71
N ILE A 98 -2.52 -9.30 -3.49
CA ILE A 98 -1.67 -8.70 -4.51
C ILE A 98 -0.59 -9.71 -4.88
N VAL A 99 -0.61 -10.17 -6.13
CA VAL A 99 0.36 -11.13 -6.64
C VAL A 99 1.71 -10.44 -6.81
N THR A 100 2.74 -10.99 -6.19
CA THR A 100 4.10 -10.47 -6.30
C THR A 100 4.65 -10.68 -7.72
N GLY A 101 5.32 -9.68 -8.27
CA GLY A 101 5.96 -9.75 -9.57
C GLY A 101 4.98 -9.79 -10.75
N ASN A 102 3.70 -9.46 -10.52
CA ASN A 102 2.72 -9.29 -11.59
C ASN A 102 2.16 -7.87 -11.56
N PRO A 103 2.50 -7.00 -12.51
CA PRO A 103 2.01 -5.63 -12.53
C PRO A 103 0.48 -5.55 -12.61
N ILE A 104 -0.09 -4.62 -11.84
CA ILE A 104 -1.51 -4.27 -11.94
C ILE A 104 -1.62 -2.96 -12.71
N ILE A 105 -2.41 -2.95 -13.77
CA ILE A 105 -2.65 -1.78 -14.61
C ILE A 105 -3.95 -1.13 -14.21
N LEU A 106 -3.90 0.16 -13.84
CA LEU A 106 -5.06 1.00 -13.61
C LEU A 106 -5.18 2.01 -14.75
N LYS A 107 -6.29 1.99 -15.47
CA LYS A 107 -6.59 2.98 -16.50
C LYS A 107 -7.52 4.07 -15.93
N PHE A 108 -7.15 5.32 -16.18
CA PHE A 108 -7.93 6.49 -15.78
C PHE A 108 -8.54 7.17 -16.99
N ASN A 109 -9.76 7.70 -16.86
CA ASN A 109 -10.37 8.55 -17.87
C ASN A 109 -9.92 10.02 -17.72
N SER A 110 -10.43 10.91 -18.60
CA SER A 110 -10.14 12.35 -18.57
C SER A 110 -10.58 13.05 -17.29
N LYS A 111 -11.54 12.48 -16.55
CA LYS A 111 -12.00 12.96 -15.24
C LYS A 111 -11.22 12.36 -14.06
N ASN A 112 -10.10 11.69 -14.33
CA ASN A 112 -9.27 10.99 -13.34
C ASN A 112 -10.01 9.93 -12.53
N LYS A 113 -11.04 9.31 -13.09
CA LYS A 113 -11.72 8.14 -12.52
C LYS A 113 -11.11 6.87 -13.10
N ILE A 114 -10.95 5.85 -12.27
CA ILE A 114 -10.50 4.52 -12.70
C ILE A 114 -11.62 3.90 -13.53
N VAL A 115 -11.28 3.46 -14.75
CA VAL A 115 -12.21 2.84 -15.69
C VAL A 115 -11.88 1.39 -16.00
N LYS A 116 -10.66 0.95 -15.67
CA LYS A 116 -10.24 -0.44 -15.87
C LYS A 116 -9.11 -0.80 -14.92
N VAL A 117 -9.17 -2.01 -14.38
CA VAL A 117 -8.10 -2.60 -13.56
C VAL A 117 -7.89 -4.04 -14.00
N HIS A 118 -6.64 -4.43 -14.21
CA HIS A 118 -6.30 -5.82 -14.56
C HIS A 118 -4.82 -6.09 -14.26
N TYR A 119 -4.51 -7.36 -14.04
CA TYR A 119 -3.13 -7.82 -14.05
C TYR A 119 -2.56 -7.86 -15.46
N LEU A 120 -1.28 -7.54 -15.61
CA LEU A 120 -0.58 -7.63 -16.89
C LEU A 120 -0.52 -9.10 -17.35
N ASP A 121 -0.08 -9.99 -16.50
CA ASP A 121 -0.10 -11.43 -16.74
C ASP A 121 -1.42 -12.03 -16.23
N LYS A 122 -2.30 -12.37 -17.18
CA LYS A 122 -3.62 -12.93 -16.88
C LYS A 122 -3.57 -14.36 -16.32
N LYS A 123 -2.50 -15.11 -16.57
CA LYS A 123 -2.34 -16.48 -16.05
C LYS A 123 -1.99 -16.49 -14.57
N ARG A 124 -1.25 -15.48 -14.10
CA ARG A 124 -0.85 -15.31 -12.70
C ARG A 124 -1.66 -14.22 -11.99
N LYS A 125 -2.96 -14.22 -12.14
CA LYS A 125 -3.85 -13.25 -11.49
C LYS A 125 -4.38 -13.78 -10.16
N ALA A 126 -4.72 -12.87 -9.26
CA ALA A 126 -5.63 -13.09 -8.14
C ALA A 126 -6.90 -12.26 -8.37
N ASP A 127 -7.99 -12.62 -7.69
CA ASP A 127 -9.21 -11.85 -7.78
C ASP A 127 -9.00 -10.45 -7.22
N LEU A 128 -9.25 -9.45 -8.07
CA LEU A 128 -9.27 -8.06 -7.68
C LEU A 128 -10.72 -7.73 -7.28
N ILE A 129 -11.05 -7.89 -6.03
CA ILE A 129 -12.39 -7.92 -5.43
C ILE A 129 -13.27 -6.69 -5.79
N ALA A 130 -12.71 -5.66 -6.34
CA ALA A 130 -13.44 -4.43 -6.64
C ALA A 130 -13.86 -4.26 -8.10
N PHE A 131 -13.71 -5.31 -8.95
CA PHE A 131 -13.94 -5.17 -10.41
C PHE A 131 -14.49 -6.44 -11.05
#